data_dde33367660963825cd653ee2b381b39
#
_entry.id   dde33367660963825cd653ee2b381b39
#
_cell.length_a   1.000
_cell.length_b   1.000
_cell.length_c   1.000
_cell.angle_alpha   90.00
_cell.angle_beta   90.00
_cell.angle_gamma   90.00
#
_symmetry.space_group_name_H-M   'P 1'
#
loop_
_entity.id
_entity.type
_entity.pdbx_description
1 polymer ?
#
loop_
_entity_poly.entity_id
_entity_poly.type
_entity_poly.pdbx_seq_one_letter_code
_entity_poly.pdbx_strand_id
1 'polypeptide(L)'
;MLEVAQKYLQLKSGEYYKCFGKVDKVVGLSIETIGPKAKLNDLCMIFLDKERRDYVMSEVVGFKDSHIILMPFDNVEGVGVGCIVENTGHPLTVAVGDELLGHTVDGIGRVTDCDEKDLELDSEYPIEAPPPDPMSREIISDVLPLGVKAVDGLITVGKGQRIGIFAGSGVGKSTLLGMFARNTKADINVIALIGERGREVREFIERDLGPEGMARSVVVVATSDKPALIRNKAAKTATSIAEYFRDKGEDVLLMMDSLTRFSMAQREIGLASGEPPVTRGYPPSVYSEMPKLLERAGRADKGSITGLYTVLVDGDDFNEPITDTARSILDGHIMLDRKLGHKNHYPAIDVLQSISRVMSAIATKEHKNLAGRLKNVLATYTEAEDLINIGAYKNGSNQDIDYAIQKIGAVNSFLCQGTDEKFSFEEELELLEKVFE
;
A
#
# COMPACT_ATOMS: atom_id res chain seq x y z
N MET A 1 2.27 0.83 -56.66
CA MET A 1 2.87 2.05 -56.12
C MET A 1 2.48 2.29 -54.66
N LEU A 2 1.24 2.16 -54.27
CA LEU A 2 0.80 2.32 -52.85
C LEU A 2 1.44 1.30 -51.90
N GLU A 3 1.54 0.03 -52.29
CA GLU A 3 2.19 -1.02 -51.46
C GLU A 3 3.69 -0.80 -51.25
N VAL A 4 4.38 -0.29 -52.26
CA VAL A 4 5.79 0.07 -52.17
C VAL A 4 5.99 1.29 -51.26
N ALA A 5 5.09 2.27 -51.36
CA ALA A 5 5.11 3.44 -50.49
C ALA A 5 4.78 3.09 -49.02
N GLN A 6 3.84 2.16 -48.76
CA GLN A 6 3.56 1.65 -47.42
C GLN A 6 4.74 0.86 -46.83
N LYS A 7 5.37 -0.02 -47.61
CA LYS A 7 6.60 -0.69 -47.18
C LYS A 7 7.74 0.29 -46.93
N TYR A 8 7.86 1.35 -47.72
CA TYR A 8 8.87 2.38 -47.52
C TYR A 8 8.63 3.24 -46.27
N LEU A 9 7.35 3.52 -45.96
CA LEU A 9 6.96 4.18 -44.72
C LEU A 9 7.21 3.30 -43.49
N GLN A 10 6.92 2.00 -43.57
CA GLN A 10 7.27 1.02 -42.53
C GLN A 10 8.78 0.92 -42.34
N LEU A 11 9.58 0.96 -43.41
CA LEU A 11 11.04 1.00 -43.34
C LEU A 11 11.57 2.30 -42.71
N LYS A 12 10.87 3.42 -42.85
CA LYS A 12 11.29 4.72 -42.31
C LYS A 12 10.97 4.91 -40.83
N SER A 13 10.02 4.12 -40.28
CA SER A 13 9.64 4.11 -38.87
C SER A 13 10.36 3.04 -38.03
N GLY A 14 11.14 2.14 -38.68
CA GLY A 14 11.87 1.10 -37.97
C GLY A 14 13.22 1.60 -37.44
N GLU A 15 13.51 1.35 -36.17
CA GLU A 15 14.86 1.50 -35.61
C GLU A 15 15.76 0.37 -36.15
N TYR A 16 16.56 0.67 -37.16
CA TYR A 16 17.45 -0.29 -37.85
C TYR A 16 18.78 -0.53 -37.12
N TYR A 17 19.05 0.24 -36.06
CA TYR A 17 20.30 0.16 -35.32
C TYR A 17 20.00 -0.04 -33.85
N LYS A 18 20.45 -1.17 -33.30
CA LYS A 18 20.49 -1.36 -31.85
C LYS A 18 21.78 -0.73 -31.32
N CYS A 19 21.62 0.20 -30.38
CA CYS A 19 22.74 0.79 -29.66
C CYS A 19 23.03 -0.02 -28.40
N PHE A 20 24.24 -0.54 -28.30
CA PHE A 20 24.70 -1.25 -27.10
C PHE A 20 25.60 -0.36 -26.26
N GLY A 21 25.51 -0.51 -24.97
CA GLY A 21 26.46 0.00 -24.01
C GLY A 21 27.37 -1.09 -23.45
N LYS A 22 28.23 -0.69 -22.52
CA LYS A 22 29.07 -1.60 -21.77
C LYS A 22 29.12 -1.20 -20.31
N VAL A 23 29.16 -2.20 -19.44
CA VAL A 23 29.42 -2.00 -18.02
C VAL A 23 30.85 -1.47 -17.87
N ASP A 24 30.97 -0.33 -17.21
CA ASP A 24 32.26 0.30 -16.89
C ASP A 24 32.65 0.02 -15.44
N LYS A 25 31.68 0.05 -14.51
CA LYS A 25 31.94 -0.12 -13.09
C LYS A 25 30.73 -0.76 -12.37
N VAL A 26 31.03 -1.57 -11.36
CA VAL A 26 30.00 -2.12 -10.44
C VAL A 26 30.34 -1.68 -9.03
N VAL A 27 29.42 -0.99 -8.34
CA VAL A 27 29.62 -0.48 -6.98
C VAL A 27 28.40 -0.75 -6.13
N GLY A 28 28.49 -1.73 -5.25
CA GLY A 28 27.38 -2.11 -4.39
C GLY A 28 26.16 -2.52 -5.21
N LEU A 29 25.06 -1.78 -5.09
CA LEU A 29 23.80 -2.02 -5.80
C LEU A 29 23.72 -1.32 -7.16
N SER A 30 24.68 -0.48 -7.53
CA SER A 30 24.66 0.29 -8.76
C SER A 30 25.66 -0.20 -9.79
N ILE A 31 25.28 -0.17 -11.05
CA ILE A 31 26.11 -0.53 -12.20
C ILE A 31 26.20 0.71 -13.09
N GLU A 32 27.43 1.25 -13.24
CA GLU A 32 27.70 2.36 -14.13
C GLU A 32 28.02 1.83 -15.54
N THR A 33 27.37 2.37 -16.55
CA THR A 33 27.56 1.92 -17.95
C THR A 33 27.84 3.10 -18.88
N ILE A 34 28.63 2.85 -19.92
CA ILE A 34 28.83 3.77 -21.04
C ILE A 34 27.86 3.38 -22.14
N GLY A 35 26.79 4.17 -22.33
CA GLY A 35 25.63 3.79 -23.16
C GLY A 35 24.85 2.59 -22.59
N PRO A 36 23.83 2.09 -23.33
CA PRO A 36 23.23 2.63 -24.56
C PRO A 36 22.49 3.95 -24.31
N LYS A 37 22.00 4.63 -25.36
CA LYS A 37 21.09 5.77 -25.17
C LYS A 37 19.82 5.29 -24.45
N ALA A 38 19.50 5.88 -23.30
CA ALA A 38 18.39 5.49 -22.45
C ALA A 38 17.75 6.69 -21.75
N LYS A 39 16.54 6.52 -21.28
CA LYS A 39 15.79 7.46 -20.44
C LYS A 39 15.70 6.92 -19.02
N LEU A 40 15.32 7.78 -18.07
CA LEU A 40 15.01 7.34 -16.70
C LEU A 40 13.85 6.33 -16.73
N ASN A 41 13.97 5.30 -15.91
CA ASN A 41 13.04 4.15 -15.81
C ASN A 41 13.04 3.18 -17.02
N ASP A 42 13.86 3.40 -18.06
CA ASP A 42 13.99 2.39 -19.11
C ASP A 42 14.56 1.08 -18.56
N LEU A 43 14.05 -0.04 -19.08
CA LEU A 43 14.61 -1.35 -18.80
C LEU A 43 15.83 -1.62 -19.67
N CYS A 44 16.88 -2.16 -19.04
CA CYS A 44 18.10 -2.59 -19.70
C CYS A 44 18.41 -4.06 -19.38
N MET A 45 18.90 -4.79 -20.38
CA MET A 45 19.42 -6.14 -20.24
C MET A 45 20.95 -6.09 -20.21
N ILE A 46 21.56 -6.62 -19.15
CA ILE A 46 23.01 -6.76 -19.01
C ILE A 46 23.35 -8.21 -19.31
N PHE A 47 23.97 -8.46 -20.46
CA PHE A 47 24.30 -9.82 -20.89
C PHE A 47 25.55 -10.34 -20.18
N LEU A 48 25.41 -11.54 -19.60
CA LEU A 48 26.50 -12.22 -18.87
C LEU A 48 27.39 -13.01 -19.80
N ASP A 49 26.88 -13.44 -20.94
CA ASP A 49 27.58 -14.24 -21.95
C ASP A 49 27.68 -13.53 -23.30
N LYS A 50 28.63 -13.97 -24.14
CA LYS A 50 28.81 -13.43 -25.51
C LYS A 50 27.67 -13.83 -26.45
N GLU A 51 26.96 -14.90 -26.14
CA GLU A 51 25.90 -15.48 -26.94
C GLU A 51 24.55 -14.81 -26.62
N ARG A 52 24.51 -13.95 -25.59
CA ARG A 52 23.36 -13.16 -25.13
C ARG A 52 22.14 -14.01 -24.76
N ARG A 53 22.40 -15.16 -24.13
CA ARG A 53 21.35 -16.05 -23.63
C ARG A 53 21.00 -15.73 -22.20
N ASP A 54 22.02 -15.46 -21.39
CA ASP A 54 21.87 -15.13 -19.97
C ASP A 54 22.03 -13.64 -19.76
N TYR A 55 21.08 -13.03 -19.07
CA TYR A 55 21.10 -11.60 -18.78
C TYR A 55 20.51 -11.28 -17.40
N VAL A 56 20.95 -10.17 -16.86
CA VAL A 56 20.37 -9.55 -15.67
C VAL A 56 19.51 -8.36 -16.11
N MET A 57 18.24 -8.37 -15.73
CA MET A 57 17.34 -7.24 -15.98
C MET A 57 17.62 -6.12 -14.99
N SER A 58 17.70 -4.89 -15.49
CA SER A 58 18.07 -3.72 -14.71
C SER A 58 17.26 -2.52 -15.16
N GLU A 59 17.11 -1.52 -14.28
CA GLU A 59 16.43 -0.26 -14.59
C GLU A 59 17.40 0.91 -14.54
N VAL A 60 17.18 1.90 -15.41
CA VAL A 60 17.90 3.18 -15.37
C VAL A 60 17.38 4.01 -14.20
N VAL A 61 18.16 4.13 -13.14
CA VAL A 61 17.80 4.88 -11.93
C VAL A 61 18.41 6.29 -11.88
N GLY A 62 19.33 6.60 -12.79
CA GLY A 62 19.94 7.93 -12.84
C GLY A 62 21.05 8.04 -13.88
N PHE A 63 21.63 9.24 -13.93
CA PHE A 63 22.76 9.60 -14.79
C PHE A 63 23.79 10.34 -13.96
N LYS A 64 25.07 10.04 -14.21
CA LYS A 64 26.18 10.70 -13.56
C LYS A 64 27.29 10.94 -14.58
N ASP A 65 27.66 12.21 -14.78
CA ASP A 65 28.58 12.61 -15.82
C ASP A 65 28.12 12.08 -17.21
N SER A 66 28.88 11.20 -17.84
CA SER A 66 28.53 10.55 -19.10
C SER A 66 28.07 9.09 -18.93
N HIS A 67 27.86 8.64 -17.71
CA HIS A 67 27.45 7.27 -17.39
C HIS A 67 25.96 7.19 -17.07
N ILE A 68 25.38 6.03 -17.40
CA ILE A 68 24.06 5.63 -17.00
C ILE A 68 24.21 4.77 -15.74
N ILE A 69 23.39 5.07 -14.72
CA ILE A 69 23.35 4.29 -13.50
C ILE A 69 22.20 3.30 -13.63
N LEU A 70 22.54 2.01 -13.66
CA LEU A 70 21.59 0.91 -13.67
C LEU A 70 21.48 0.29 -12.27
N MET A 71 20.28 -0.13 -11.91
CA MET A 71 20.04 -0.94 -10.73
C MET A 71 19.37 -2.27 -11.14
N PRO A 72 19.94 -3.43 -10.77
CA PRO A 72 19.40 -4.72 -11.15
C PRO A 72 18.17 -5.10 -10.33
N PHE A 73 17.27 -5.87 -10.93
CA PHE A 73 16.13 -6.48 -10.25
C PHE A 73 16.53 -7.78 -9.52
N ASP A 74 17.55 -8.46 -10.00
CA ASP A 74 18.04 -9.73 -9.46
C ASP A 74 19.48 -9.61 -8.96
N ASN A 75 20.02 -10.73 -8.51
CA ASN A 75 21.41 -10.81 -8.06
C ASN A 75 22.36 -10.45 -9.21
N VAL A 76 23.45 -9.75 -8.90
CA VAL A 76 24.46 -9.29 -9.87
C VAL A 76 25.57 -10.31 -10.13
N GLU A 77 25.40 -11.57 -9.72
CA GLU A 77 26.38 -12.61 -9.97
C GLU A 77 26.66 -12.76 -11.47
N GLY A 78 27.93 -12.71 -11.84
CA GLY A 78 28.38 -12.77 -13.24
C GLY A 78 28.45 -11.43 -13.96
N VAL A 79 27.92 -10.33 -13.40
CA VAL A 79 28.08 -9.00 -13.99
C VAL A 79 29.48 -8.47 -13.74
N GLY A 80 30.19 -8.15 -14.82
CA GLY A 80 31.54 -7.61 -14.77
C GLY A 80 31.77 -6.49 -15.77
N VAL A 81 32.93 -5.81 -15.63
CA VAL A 81 33.34 -4.77 -16.57
C VAL A 81 33.43 -5.35 -17.99
N GLY A 82 32.84 -4.62 -18.93
CA GLY A 82 32.80 -5.01 -20.34
C GLY A 82 31.57 -5.84 -20.74
N CYS A 83 30.71 -6.27 -19.81
CA CYS A 83 29.41 -6.87 -20.13
C CYS A 83 28.60 -5.91 -21.02
N ILE A 84 27.94 -6.49 -22.06
CA ILE A 84 27.17 -5.73 -23.02
C ILE A 84 25.83 -5.36 -22.39
N VAL A 85 25.39 -4.12 -22.62
CA VAL A 85 24.11 -3.59 -22.14
C VAL A 85 23.23 -3.21 -23.33
N GLU A 86 22.00 -3.69 -23.35
CA GLU A 86 20.98 -3.32 -24.32
C GLU A 86 19.82 -2.62 -23.62
N ASN A 87 19.38 -1.47 -24.15
CA ASN A 87 18.15 -0.81 -23.70
C ASN A 87 16.97 -1.41 -24.45
N THR A 88 15.91 -1.80 -23.74
CA THR A 88 14.67 -2.32 -24.34
C THR A 88 13.85 -1.22 -25.02
N GLY A 89 14.08 0.05 -24.65
CA GLY A 89 13.36 1.22 -25.17
C GLY A 89 12.03 1.53 -24.48
N HIS A 90 11.65 0.75 -23.47
CA HIS A 90 10.42 0.97 -22.71
C HIS A 90 10.63 0.75 -21.21
N PRO A 91 9.83 1.40 -20.36
CA PRO A 91 9.81 1.15 -18.92
C PRO A 91 9.12 -0.17 -18.59
N LEU A 92 9.18 -0.55 -17.31
CA LEU A 92 8.52 -1.74 -16.80
C LEU A 92 7.00 -1.62 -16.85
N THR A 93 6.34 -2.64 -17.42
CA THR A 93 4.89 -2.83 -17.43
C THR A 93 4.51 -4.08 -16.65
N VAL A 94 3.28 -4.17 -16.21
CA VAL A 94 2.69 -5.38 -15.63
C VAL A 94 1.57 -5.88 -16.52
N ALA A 95 1.59 -7.18 -16.84
CA ALA A 95 0.49 -7.84 -17.50
C ALA A 95 -0.68 -8.01 -16.54
N VAL A 96 -1.89 -7.64 -16.97
CA VAL A 96 -3.09 -7.63 -16.13
C VAL A 96 -4.27 -8.26 -16.84
N GLY A 97 -5.14 -8.89 -16.09
CA GLY A 97 -6.36 -9.55 -16.54
C GLY A 97 -7.20 -10.01 -15.35
N ASP A 98 -8.45 -10.40 -15.61
CA ASP A 98 -9.34 -10.90 -14.53
C ASP A 98 -8.81 -12.19 -13.91
N GLU A 99 -8.08 -12.98 -14.69
CA GLU A 99 -7.49 -14.24 -14.22
C GLU A 99 -6.34 -14.06 -13.22
N LEU A 100 -5.89 -12.83 -12.95
CA LEU A 100 -4.99 -12.55 -11.82
C LEU A 100 -5.69 -12.72 -10.46
N LEU A 101 -7.02 -12.72 -10.41
CA LEU A 101 -7.75 -12.95 -9.16
C LEU A 101 -7.48 -14.36 -8.62
N GLY A 102 -7.15 -14.45 -7.36
CA GLY A 102 -6.78 -15.70 -6.71
C GLY A 102 -5.28 -16.02 -6.78
N HIS A 103 -4.48 -15.17 -7.45
CA HIS A 103 -3.07 -15.43 -7.68
C HIS A 103 -2.13 -14.50 -6.91
N THR A 104 -0.88 -14.99 -6.77
CA THR A 104 0.22 -14.22 -6.20
C THR A 104 1.19 -13.79 -7.31
N VAL A 105 1.67 -12.56 -7.25
CA VAL A 105 2.66 -12.01 -8.18
C VAL A 105 3.86 -11.45 -7.40
N ASP A 106 5.02 -11.40 -8.05
CA ASP A 106 6.21 -10.77 -7.48
C ASP A 106 6.18 -9.24 -7.62
N GLY A 107 7.22 -8.56 -7.10
CA GLY A 107 7.31 -7.09 -7.11
C GLY A 107 7.38 -6.45 -8.49
N ILE A 108 7.61 -7.21 -9.55
CA ILE A 108 7.62 -6.74 -10.95
C ILE A 108 6.49 -7.32 -11.80
N GLY A 109 5.51 -7.99 -11.15
CA GLY A 109 4.28 -8.45 -11.77
C GLY A 109 4.32 -9.86 -12.34
N ARG A 110 5.38 -10.64 -12.13
CA ARG A 110 5.44 -12.05 -12.57
C ARG A 110 4.59 -12.93 -11.64
N VAL A 111 3.75 -13.77 -12.21
CA VAL A 111 2.95 -14.74 -11.46
C VAL A 111 3.87 -15.77 -10.80
N THR A 112 3.61 -16.11 -9.52
CA THR A 112 4.52 -16.92 -8.71
C THR A 112 3.96 -18.26 -8.26
N ASP A 113 2.67 -18.49 -8.40
CA ASP A 113 1.96 -19.68 -7.95
C ASP A 113 1.43 -20.58 -9.08
N CYS A 114 1.53 -20.13 -10.33
CA CYS A 114 1.24 -20.92 -11.52
C CYS A 114 2.15 -20.51 -12.70
N ASP A 115 2.03 -21.18 -13.86
CA ASP A 115 2.69 -20.71 -15.10
C ASP A 115 1.85 -19.54 -15.67
N GLU A 116 2.45 -18.36 -15.80
CA GLU A 116 1.80 -17.15 -16.36
C GLU A 116 1.17 -17.38 -17.74
N LYS A 117 1.70 -18.33 -18.50
CA LYS A 117 1.15 -18.71 -19.84
C LYS A 117 -0.21 -19.39 -19.77
N ASP A 118 -0.61 -19.89 -18.61
CA ASP A 118 -1.91 -20.51 -18.38
C ASP A 118 -3.00 -19.46 -18.08
N LEU A 119 -2.63 -18.17 -17.95
CA LEU A 119 -3.54 -17.06 -17.66
C LEU A 119 -3.77 -16.20 -18.90
N GLU A 120 -5.02 -15.83 -19.16
CA GLU A 120 -5.40 -14.82 -20.14
C GLU A 120 -5.23 -13.41 -19.55
N LEU A 121 -4.03 -12.84 -19.75
CA LEU A 121 -3.70 -11.45 -19.36
C LEU A 121 -3.80 -10.58 -20.63
N ASP A 122 -4.88 -9.81 -20.70
CA ASP A 122 -5.30 -9.13 -21.94
C ASP A 122 -4.75 -7.72 -22.13
N SER A 123 -4.13 -7.17 -21.08
CA SER A 123 -3.66 -5.79 -21.05
C SER A 123 -2.31 -5.64 -20.37
N GLU A 124 -1.58 -4.60 -20.70
CA GLU A 124 -0.35 -4.19 -20.03
C GLU A 124 -0.51 -2.79 -19.42
N TYR A 125 -0.23 -2.65 -18.13
CA TYR A 125 -0.28 -1.39 -17.43
C TYR A 125 1.12 -0.91 -17.05
N PRO A 126 1.43 0.40 -17.22
CA PRO A 126 2.71 0.95 -16.81
C PRO A 126 2.82 0.95 -15.29
N ILE A 127 3.94 0.45 -14.76
CA ILE A 127 4.19 0.47 -13.31
C ILE A 127 4.47 1.91 -12.85
N GLU A 128 5.19 2.69 -13.66
CA GLU A 128 5.40 4.12 -13.45
C GLU A 128 4.31 4.91 -14.18
N ALA A 129 3.23 5.27 -13.48
CA ALA A 129 2.15 6.08 -14.02
C ALA A 129 1.98 7.37 -13.20
N PRO A 130 1.60 8.49 -13.84
CA PRO A 130 1.23 9.69 -13.11
C PRO A 130 -0.10 9.50 -12.38
N PRO A 131 -0.34 10.22 -11.27
CA PRO A 131 -1.65 10.23 -10.64
C PRO A 131 -2.72 10.81 -11.59
N PRO A 132 -4.00 10.45 -11.42
CA PRO A 132 -5.10 11.04 -12.17
C PRO A 132 -5.18 12.56 -11.99
N ASP A 133 -5.66 13.26 -13.03
CA ASP A 133 -5.86 14.71 -12.96
C ASP A 133 -6.81 15.06 -11.79
N PRO A 134 -6.48 16.07 -10.96
CA PRO A 134 -7.33 16.46 -9.83
C PRO A 134 -8.77 16.82 -10.23
N MET A 135 -8.98 17.38 -11.42
CA MET A 135 -10.31 17.78 -11.89
C MET A 135 -11.13 16.62 -12.45
N SER A 136 -10.51 15.49 -12.77
CA SER A 136 -11.20 14.25 -13.17
C SER A 136 -11.64 13.39 -11.99
N ARG A 137 -11.28 13.75 -10.76
CA ARG A 137 -11.63 12.99 -9.55
C ARG A 137 -13.04 13.29 -9.11
N GLU A 138 -13.83 12.27 -8.86
CA GLU A 138 -15.11 12.42 -8.19
C GLU A 138 -14.98 12.67 -6.69
N ILE A 139 -15.95 13.40 -6.13
CA ILE A 139 -16.04 13.63 -4.68
C ILE A 139 -16.44 12.32 -3.98
N ILE A 140 -15.82 12.04 -2.84
CA ILE A 140 -16.16 10.88 -2.01
C ILE A 140 -17.52 11.13 -1.35
N SER A 141 -18.54 10.35 -1.75
CA SER A 141 -19.93 10.46 -1.27
C SER A 141 -20.44 9.19 -0.62
N ASP A 142 -19.82 8.06 -0.92
CA ASP A 142 -20.33 6.75 -0.56
C ASP A 142 -19.45 6.08 0.50
N VAL A 143 -20.07 5.42 1.47
CA VAL A 143 -19.38 4.63 2.49
C VAL A 143 -18.83 3.34 1.85
N LEU A 144 -17.61 2.98 2.19
CA LEU A 144 -17.07 1.64 1.99
C LEU A 144 -17.01 0.90 3.33
N PRO A 145 -17.94 0.01 3.63
CA PRO A 145 -17.85 -0.80 4.82
C PRO A 145 -16.64 -1.73 4.78
N LEU A 146 -15.86 -1.73 5.86
CA LEU A 146 -14.70 -2.59 6.03
C LEU A 146 -15.02 -3.80 6.93
N GLY A 147 -16.21 -3.85 7.54
CA GLY A 147 -16.70 -4.94 8.38
C GLY A 147 -16.00 -5.05 9.73
N VAL A 148 -15.55 -3.92 10.27
CA VAL A 148 -14.97 -3.81 11.62
C VAL A 148 -15.70 -2.70 12.36
N LYS A 149 -16.49 -3.07 13.40
CA LYS A 149 -17.38 -2.17 14.17
C LYS A 149 -16.71 -0.86 14.60
N ALA A 150 -15.49 -0.95 15.14
CA ALA A 150 -14.74 0.21 15.60
C ALA A 150 -14.37 1.18 14.47
N VAL A 151 -14.15 0.66 13.24
CA VAL A 151 -13.84 1.47 12.06
C VAL A 151 -15.11 2.00 11.44
N ASP A 152 -16.03 1.13 11.08
CA ASP A 152 -17.24 1.50 10.35
C ASP A 152 -18.14 2.42 11.18
N GLY A 153 -18.22 2.16 12.51
CA GLY A 153 -18.99 2.99 13.43
C GLY A 153 -18.36 4.33 13.82
N LEU A 154 -17.03 4.44 13.89
CA LEU A 154 -16.37 5.61 14.52
C LEU A 154 -15.35 6.33 13.63
N ILE A 155 -14.87 5.65 12.57
CA ILE A 155 -13.81 6.12 11.67
C ILE A 155 -14.24 5.84 10.22
N THR A 156 -15.52 5.91 9.94
CA THR A 156 -16.15 5.49 8.67
C THR A 156 -15.34 5.89 7.45
N VAL A 157 -15.05 4.91 6.59
CA VAL A 157 -14.23 5.06 5.38
C VAL A 157 -15.13 5.23 4.17
N GLY A 158 -14.73 6.12 3.26
CA GLY A 158 -15.43 6.32 1.99
C GLY A 158 -14.74 5.63 0.82
N LYS A 159 -15.51 5.30 -0.22
CA LYS A 159 -14.99 4.75 -1.49
C LYS A 159 -14.02 5.73 -2.13
N GLY A 160 -12.79 5.29 -2.37
CA GLY A 160 -11.72 6.12 -2.90
C GLY A 160 -10.93 6.93 -1.85
N GLN A 161 -11.19 6.73 -0.55
CA GLN A 161 -10.44 7.37 0.52
C GLN A 161 -9.09 6.69 0.75
N ARG A 162 -8.09 7.45 1.20
CA ARG A 162 -6.75 6.97 1.54
C ARG A 162 -6.55 7.06 3.05
N ILE A 163 -6.41 5.90 3.70
CA ILE A 163 -6.29 5.77 5.16
C ILE A 163 -4.94 5.17 5.53
N GLY A 164 -4.28 5.78 6.51
CA GLY A 164 -3.08 5.22 7.13
C GLY A 164 -3.42 4.34 8.32
N ILE A 165 -2.80 3.17 8.43
CA ILE A 165 -2.87 2.32 9.61
C ILE A 165 -1.51 2.39 10.32
N PHE A 166 -1.47 3.11 11.42
CA PHE A 166 -0.25 3.37 12.17
C PHE A 166 -0.14 2.38 13.33
N ALA A 167 0.93 1.60 13.32
CA ALA A 167 1.08 0.50 14.24
C ALA A 167 2.54 0.28 14.67
N GLY A 168 2.76 0.02 15.94
CA GLY A 168 3.99 -0.61 16.41
C GLY A 168 4.04 -2.10 16.01
N SER A 169 5.15 -2.78 16.31
CA SER A 169 5.26 -4.22 16.06
C SER A 169 4.38 -5.04 17.01
N GLY A 170 3.69 -6.07 16.49
CA GLY A 170 3.00 -7.08 17.30
C GLY A 170 1.64 -6.65 17.88
N VAL A 171 1.00 -5.62 17.35
CA VAL A 171 -0.31 -5.11 17.85
C VAL A 171 -1.52 -5.69 17.11
N GLY A 172 -1.35 -6.71 16.25
CA GLY A 172 -2.46 -7.33 15.50
C GLY A 172 -2.73 -6.68 14.14
N LYS A 173 -1.78 -5.96 13.57
CA LYS A 173 -1.90 -5.29 12.26
C LYS A 173 -2.33 -6.26 11.14
N SER A 174 -1.61 -7.36 10.95
CA SER A 174 -1.89 -8.33 9.86
C SER A 174 -3.26 -8.98 10.02
N THR A 175 -3.65 -9.30 11.25
CA THR A 175 -4.99 -9.82 11.56
C THR A 175 -6.08 -8.82 11.19
N LEU A 176 -5.89 -7.53 11.50
CA LEU A 176 -6.83 -6.48 11.13
C LEU A 176 -6.94 -6.32 9.60
N LEU A 177 -5.81 -6.37 8.87
CA LEU A 177 -5.82 -6.35 7.41
C LEU A 177 -6.56 -7.56 6.83
N GLY A 178 -6.38 -8.75 7.42
CA GLY A 178 -7.13 -9.94 7.04
C GLY A 178 -8.64 -9.79 7.29
N MET A 179 -9.04 -9.18 8.41
CA MET A 179 -10.46 -8.86 8.67
C MET A 179 -11.02 -7.92 7.60
N PHE A 180 -10.31 -6.86 7.24
CA PHE A 180 -10.72 -5.94 6.18
C PHE A 180 -10.86 -6.68 4.84
N ALA A 181 -9.86 -7.48 4.45
CA ALA A 181 -9.88 -8.20 3.18
C ALA A 181 -11.07 -9.17 3.06
N ARG A 182 -11.45 -9.85 4.15
CA ARG A 182 -12.56 -10.80 4.16
C ARG A 182 -13.93 -10.11 4.25
N ASN A 183 -14.02 -9.01 4.99
CA ASN A 183 -15.32 -8.44 5.38
C ASN A 183 -15.73 -7.23 4.54
N THR A 184 -14.79 -6.57 3.85
CA THR A 184 -15.07 -5.38 3.03
C THR A 184 -16.13 -5.62 1.96
N LYS A 185 -16.88 -4.56 1.64
CA LYS A 185 -17.81 -4.51 0.52
C LYS A 185 -17.17 -4.02 -0.78
N ALA A 186 -15.85 -3.88 -0.83
CA ALA A 186 -15.14 -3.69 -2.09
C ALA A 186 -15.31 -4.92 -2.98
N ASP A 187 -15.32 -4.73 -4.30
CA ASP A 187 -15.48 -5.83 -5.25
C ASP A 187 -14.21 -6.67 -5.29
N ILE A 188 -13.05 -6.02 -5.30
CA ILE A 188 -11.74 -6.64 -5.44
C ILE A 188 -10.77 -6.09 -4.40
N ASN A 189 -9.88 -6.97 -3.93
CA ASN A 189 -8.74 -6.57 -3.10
C ASN A 189 -7.44 -6.68 -3.89
N VAL A 190 -6.57 -5.70 -3.75
CA VAL A 190 -5.17 -5.79 -4.18
C VAL A 190 -4.29 -5.58 -2.95
N ILE A 191 -3.47 -6.58 -2.64
CA ILE A 191 -2.71 -6.62 -1.38
C ILE A 191 -1.22 -6.63 -1.69
N ALA A 192 -0.50 -5.58 -1.28
CA ALA A 192 0.94 -5.48 -1.44
C ALA A 192 1.65 -5.80 -0.12
N LEU A 193 2.38 -6.92 -0.07
CA LEU A 193 3.21 -7.32 1.07
C LEU A 193 4.67 -6.99 0.76
N ILE A 194 5.14 -5.86 1.30
CA ILE A 194 6.43 -5.25 0.95
C ILE A 194 7.40 -5.33 2.12
N GLY A 195 8.51 -6.03 1.94
CA GLY A 195 9.56 -6.16 2.94
C GLY A 195 9.17 -6.99 4.17
N GLU A 196 8.08 -7.75 4.07
CA GLU A 196 7.66 -8.68 5.10
C GLU A 196 8.46 -9.99 5.03
N ARG A 197 8.49 -10.76 6.11
CA ARG A 197 9.20 -12.04 6.14
C ARG A 197 8.40 -13.10 5.38
N GLY A 198 9.09 -13.97 4.63
CA GLY A 198 8.44 -15.03 3.86
C GLY A 198 7.47 -15.91 4.66
N ARG A 199 7.77 -16.18 5.96
CA ARG A 199 6.85 -16.88 6.85
C ARG A 199 5.57 -16.10 7.12
N GLU A 200 5.68 -14.79 7.37
CA GLU A 200 4.54 -13.92 7.67
C GLU A 200 3.62 -13.76 6.45
N VAL A 201 4.22 -13.70 5.24
CA VAL A 201 3.48 -13.70 3.97
C VAL A 201 2.60 -14.94 3.83
N ARG A 202 3.18 -16.13 4.07
CA ARG A 202 2.44 -17.38 3.97
C ARG A 202 1.34 -17.50 5.03
N GLU A 203 1.64 -17.13 6.29
CA GLU A 203 0.67 -17.11 7.38
C GLU A 203 -0.51 -16.17 7.06
N PHE A 204 -0.23 -14.99 6.48
CA PHE A 204 -1.26 -14.04 6.07
C PHE A 204 -2.18 -14.62 4.99
N ILE A 205 -1.61 -15.20 3.92
CA ILE A 205 -2.39 -15.76 2.80
C ILE A 205 -3.24 -16.96 3.27
N GLU A 206 -2.63 -17.89 4.01
CA GLU A 206 -3.32 -19.14 4.39
C GLU A 206 -4.32 -18.95 5.54
N ARG A 207 -4.00 -18.12 6.53
CA ARG A 207 -4.78 -17.99 7.76
C ARG A 207 -5.59 -16.70 7.83
N ASP A 208 -4.95 -15.54 7.59
CA ASP A 208 -5.61 -14.25 7.79
C ASP A 208 -6.52 -13.88 6.59
N LEU A 209 -6.09 -14.16 5.36
CA LEU A 209 -6.88 -13.97 4.15
C LEU A 209 -7.81 -15.17 3.87
N GLY A 210 -7.27 -16.36 3.92
CA GLY A 210 -7.98 -17.61 3.65
C GLY A 210 -8.47 -17.77 2.21
N PRO A 211 -9.07 -18.92 1.87
CA PRO A 211 -9.51 -19.21 0.49
C PRO A 211 -10.57 -18.22 -0.03
N GLU A 212 -11.53 -17.85 0.83
CA GLU A 212 -12.62 -16.91 0.47
C GLU A 212 -12.08 -15.53 0.14
N GLY A 213 -11.15 -15.01 0.99
CA GLY A 213 -10.52 -13.72 0.75
C GLY A 213 -9.60 -13.76 -0.47
N MET A 214 -8.85 -14.86 -0.66
CA MET A 214 -7.92 -15.02 -1.78
C MET A 214 -8.65 -15.02 -3.13
N ALA A 215 -9.81 -15.66 -3.22
CA ALA A 215 -10.58 -15.78 -4.48
C ALA A 215 -10.93 -14.42 -5.13
N ARG A 216 -10.99 -13.34 -4.35
CA ARG A 216 -11.25 -11.97 -4.84
C ARG A 216 -10.07 -11.03 -4.63
N SER A 217 -8.89 -11.59 -4.50
CA SER A 217 -7.68 -10.81 -4.21
C SER A 217 -6.58 -11.10 -5.22
N VAL A 218 -5.75 -10.10 -5.49
CA VAL A 218 -4.42 -10.26 -6.08
C VAL A 218 -3.40 -9.89 -5.02
N VAL A 219 -2.42 -10.78 -4.75
CA VAL A 219 -1.40 -10.53 -3.72
C VAL A 219 -0.05 -10.31 -4.37
N VAL A 220 0.49 -9.10 -4.21
CA VAL A 220 1.83 -8.71 -4.69
C VAL A 220 2.82 -8.91 -3.56
N VAL A 221 3.84 -9.72 -3.78
CA VAL A 221 4.80 -10.13 -2.76
C VAL A 221 6.22 -9.70 -3.09
N ALA A 222 6.83 -8.93 -2.20
CA ALA A 222 8.26 -8.62 -2.23
C ALA A 222 8.84 -8.72 -0.82
N THR A 223 9.38 -9.88 -0.47
CA THR A 223 9.91 -10.18 0.87
C THR A 223 11.15 -9.36 1.22
N SER A 224 11.51 -9.33 2.49
CA SER A 224 12.61 -8.51 3.03
C SER A 224 14.01 -8.86 2.47
N ASP A 225 14.19 -10.06 1.93
CA ASP A 225 15.41 -10.53 1.28
C ASP A 225 15.55 -10.04 -0.17
N LYS A 226 14.48 -9.52 -0.79
CA LYS A 226 14.52 -9.03 -2.16
C LYS A 226 15.25 -7.69 -2.29
N PRO A 227 15.88 -7.42 -3.46
CA PRO A 227 16.53 -6.14 -3.74
C PRO A 227 15.61 -4.94 -3.50
N ALA A 228 16.22 -3.79 -3.17
CA ALA A 228 15.47 -2.55 -2.90
C ALA A 228 14.57 -2.16 -4.07
N LEU A 229 15.04 -2.33 -5.30
CA LEU A 229 14.27 -2.00 -6.51
C LEU A 229 12.99 -2.84 -6.60
N ILE A 230 13.06 -4.15 -6.35
CA ILE A 230 11.90 -5.05 -6.32
C ILE A 230 10.89 -4.62 -5.24
N ARG A 231 11.37 -4.30 -4.03
CA ARG A 231 10.50 -3.84 -2.93
C ARG A 231 9.85 -2.49 -3.24
N ASN A 232 10.54 -1.60 -3.93
CA ASN A 232 9.97 -0.34 -4.38
C ASN A 232 8.93 -0.55 -5.48
N LYS A 233 9.25 -1.37 -6.50
CA LYS A 233 8.32 -1.65 -7.60
C LYS A 233 7.06 -2.37 -7.13
N ALA A 234 7.13 -3.25 -6.16
CA ALA A 234 5.96 -3.97 -5.62
C ALA A 234 4.81 -3.05 -5.23
N ALA A 235 5.10 -1.89 -4.61
CA ALA A 235 4.09 -0.89 -4.29
C ALA A 235 3.42 -0.32 -5.55
N LYS A 236 4.22 -0.03 -6.56
CA LYS A 236 3.77 0.55 -7.83
C LYS A 236 3.04 -0.48 -8.69
N THR A 237 3.52 -1.73 -8.72
CA THR A 237 2.88 -2.88 -9.38
C THR A 237 1.48 -3.14 -8.81
N ALA A 238 1.36 -3.22 -7.49
CA ALA A 238 0.05 -3.37 -6.85
C ALA A 238 -0.89 -2.22 -7.18
N THR A 239 -0.37 -1.00 -7.22
CA THR A 239 -1.18 0.17 -7.61
C THR A 239 -1.63 0.09 -9.07
N SER A 240 -0.76 -0.34 -10.00
CA SER A 240 -1.13 -0.53 -11.42
C SER A 240 -2.17 -1.63 -11.62
N ILE A 241 -2.07 -2.74 -10.87
CA ILE A 241 -3.10 -3.79 -10.88
C ILE A 241 -4.43 -3.24 -10.36
N ALA A 242 -4.41 -2.44 -9.29
CA ALA A 242 -5.61 -1.79 -8.77
C ALA A 242 -6.20 -0.78 -9.77
N GLU A 243 -5.37 -0.06 -10.52
CA GLU A 243 -5.81 0.86 -11.58
C GLU A 243 -6.52 0.12 -12.72
N TYR A 244 -6.03 -1.06 -13.12
CA TYR A 244 -6.71 -1.89 -14.13
C TYR A 244 -8.15 -2.21 -13.72
N PHE A 245 -8.37 -2.72 -12.51
CA PHE A 245 -9.71 -3.06 -12.05
C PHE A 245 -10.58 -1.80 -11.83
N ARG A 246 -10.02 -0.70 -11.31
CA ARG A 246 -10.73 0.59 -11.23
C ARG A 246 -11.22 1.05 -12.60
N ASP A 247 -10.36 0.96 -13.63
CA ASP A 247 -10.69 1.42 -14.99
C ASP A 247 -11.77 0.55 -15.64
N LYS A 248 -11.97 -0.67 -15.17
CA LYS A 248 -13.12 -1.55 -15.48
C LYS A 248 -14.41 -1.12 -14.77
N GLY A 249 -14.33 -0.28 -13.76
CA GLY A 249 -15.48 0.22 -13.01
C GLY A 249 -15.67 -0.41 -11.64
N GLU A 250 -14.69 -1.21 -11.18
CA GLU A 250 -14.75 -1.90 -9.90
C GLU A 250 -14.35 -0.98 -8.73
N ASP A 251 -14.91 -1.25 -7.56
CA ASP A 251 -14.47 -0.66 -6.29
C ASP A 251 -13.35 -1.52 -5.69
N VAL A 252 -12.12 -1.03 -5.79
CA VAL A 252 -10.92 -1.76 -5.37
C VAL A 252 -10.48 -1.32 -3.98
N LEU A 253 -10.21 -2.30 -3.10
CA LEU A 253 -9.50 -2.08 -1.84
C LEU A 253 -8.01 -2.40 -2.04
N LEU A 254 -7.18 -1.36 -2.10
CA LEU A 254 -5.73 -1.50 -2.14
C LEU A 254 -5.17 -1.48 -0.72
N MET A 255 -4.59 -2.58 -0.28
CA MET A 255 -3.90 -2.68 1.01
C MET A 255 -2.40 -2.80 0.81
N MET A 256 -1.63 -1.91 1.41
CA MET A 256 -0.17 -1.89 1.26
C MET A 256 0.52 -2.05 2.62
N ASP A 257 1.16 -3.17 2.81
CA ASP A 257 1.94 -3.50 4.01
C ASP A 257 3.43 -3.67 3.67
N SER A 258 4.31 -2.67 3.84
CA SER A 258 4.02 -1.38 4.42
C SER A 258 4.64 -0.22 3.61
N LEU A 259 4.04 0.94 3.74
CA LEU A 259 4.57 2.19 3.18
C LEU A 259 5.96 2.53 3.76
N THR A 260 6.21 2.18 5.01
CA THR A 260 7.54 2.33 5.64
C THR A 260 8.60 1.51 4.91
N ARG A 261 8.28 0.28 4.51
CA ARG A 261 9.21 -0.58 3.75
C ARG A 261 9.45 -0.08 2.33
N PHE A 262 8.40 0.46 1.68
CA PHE A 262 8.55 1.18 0.42
C PHE A 262 9.51 2.37 0.56
N SER A 263 9.35 3.17 1.60
CA SER A 263 10.21 4.34 1.87
C SER A 263 11.66 3.94 2.18
N MET A 264 11.87 2.83 2.89
CA MET A 264 13.21 2.27 3.12
C MET A 264 13.86 1.79 1.82
N ALA A 265 13.11 1.13 0.94
CA ALA A 265 13.58 0.71 -0.37
C ALA A 265 13.97 1.93 -1.23
N GLN A 266 13.12 2.96 -1.27
CA GLN A 266 13.42 4.21 -1.97
C GLN A 266 14.65 4.91 -1.40
N ARG A 267 14.85 4.86 -0.08
CA ARG A 267 16.07 5.39 0.55
C ARG A 267 17.32 4.67 0.05
N GLU A 268 17.30 3.33 -0.02
CA GLU A 268 18.43 2.55 -0.54
C GLU A 268 18.74 2.91 -2.00
N ILE A 269 17.69 3.07 -2.84
CA ILE A 269 17.81 3.46 -4.26
C ILE A 269 18.41 4.86 -4.39
N GLY A 270 17.85 5.84 -3.69
CA GLY A 270 18.32 7.24 -3.76
C GLY A 270 19.77 7.38 -3.31
N LEU A 271 20.16 6.75 -2.18
CA LEU A 271 21.54 6.76 -1.71
C LEU A 271 22.50 6.07 -2.70
N ALA A 272 22.09 4.94 -3.30
CA ALA A 272 22.89 4.25 -4.31
C ALA A 272 23.03 5.07 -5.62
N SER A 273 22.03 5.89 -5.95
CA SER A 273 22.08 6.83 -7.09
C SER A 273 22.86 8.12 -6.80
N GLY A 274 23.37 8.28 -5.56
CA GLY A 274 24.21 9.41 -5.17
C GLY A 274 23.46 10.61 -4.58
N GLU A 275 22.18 10.44 -4.21
CA GLU A 275 21.45 11.49 -3.49
C GLU A 275 22.03 11.68 -2.07
N PRO A 276 22.14 12.92 -1.58
CA PRO A 276 22.58 13.16 -0.22
C PRO A 276 21.49 12.77 0.79
N PRO A 277 21.84 12.13 1.93
CA PRO A 277 20.90 11.89 3.00
C PRO A 277 20.53 13.20 3.70
N VAL A 278 19.24 13.35 4.05
CA VAL A 278 18.71 14.49 4.83
C VAL A 278 18.16 14.00 6.16
N THR A 279 16.92 14.22 6.49
CA THR A 279 16.34 13.91 7.78
C THR A 279 16.35 12.40 8.06
N ARG A 280 16.95 11.98 9.18
CA ARG A 280 17.12 10.56 9.59
C ARG A 280 17.70 9.67 8.48
N GLY A 281 18.50 10.25 7.58
CA GLY A 281 19.16 9.51 6.51
C GLY A 281 18.29 9.20 5.29
N TYR A 282 17.08 9.73 5.20
CA TYR A 282 16.24 9.62 4.01
C TYR A 282 16.64 10.67 2.96
N PRO A 283 16.86 10.30 1.69
CA PRO A 283 17.11 11.25 0.61
C PRO A 283 15.82 11.99 0.18
N PRO A 284 15.95 13.14 -0.53
CA PRO A 284 14.80 13.92 -0.99
C PRO A 284 13.80 13.14 -1.85
N SER A 285 14.27 12.16 -2.63
CA SER A 285 13.42 11.35 -3.50
C SER A 285 12.32 10.59 -2.74
N VAL A 286 12.55 10.17 -1.48
CA VAL A 286 11.54 9.49 -0.67
C VAL A 286 10.32 10.39 -0.47
N TYR A 287 10.54 11.66 -0.18
CA TYR A 287 9.46 12.63 0.07
C TYR A 287 8.74 13.07 -1.22
N SER A 288 9.38 12.93 -2.38
CA SER A 288 8.75 13.22 -3.67
C SER A 288 8.03 12.02 -4.27
N GLU A 289 8.48 10.78 -4.04
CA GLU A 289 7.86 9.57 -4.57
C GLU A 289 6.62 9.12 -3.78
N MET A 290 6.62 9.31 -2.46
CA MET A 290 5.50 8.93 -1.61
C MET A 290 4.17 9.62 -2.01
N PRO A 291 4.10 10.96 -2.19
CA PRO A 291 2.88 11.60 -2.66
C PRO A 291 2.43 11.10 -4.04
N LYS A 292 3.36 10.89 -4.97
CA LYS A 292 3.05 10.38 -6.31
C LYS A 292 2.39 9.02 -6.26
N LEU A 293 2.90 8.11 -5.42
CA LEU A 293 2.32 6.79 -5.22
C LEU A 293 0.92 6.88 -4.60
N LEU A 294 0.77 7.63 -3.50
CA LEU A 294 -0.48 7.72 -2.75
C LEU A 294 -1.58 8.45 -3.54
N GLU A 295 -1.20 9.42 -4.38
CA GLU A 295 -2.16 10.14 -5.23
C GLU A 295 -2.69 9.31 -6.41
N ARG A 296 -2.16 8.14 -6.71
CA ARG A 296 -2.71 7.22 -7.72
C ARG A 296 -4.01 6.56 -7.27
N ALA A 297 -4.21 6.39 -5.96
CA ALA A 297 -5.49 5.95 -5.38
C ALA A 297 -6.54 7.09 -5.37
N GLY A 298 -7.81 6.72 -5.28
CA GLY A 298 -8.93 7.65 -5.24
C GLY A 298 -10.09 7.23 -6.13
N ARG A 299 -11.11 8.07 -6.22
CA ARG A 299 -12.23 7.90 -7.17
C ARG A 299 -11.80 8.34 -8.57
N ALA A 300 -12.31 7.65 -9.56
CA ALA A 300 -12.23 7.98 -10.97
C ALA A 300 -13.64 7.99 -11.59
N ASP A 301 -13.74 8.23 -12.89
CA ASP A 301 -15.04 8.35 -13.59
C ASP A 301 -15.90 7.08 -13.53
N LYS A 302 -15.32 5.91 -13.33
CA LYS A 302 -16.03 4.62 -13.38
C LYS A 302 -15.91 3.78 -12.12
N GLY A 303 -14.80 3.82 -11.44
CA GLY A 303 -14.52 2.99 -10.27
C GLY A 303 -13.72 3.73 -9.22
N SER A 304 -13.32 3.04 -8.16
CA SER A 304 -12.56 3.64 -7.09
C SER A 304 -11.42 2.76 -6.60
N ILE A 305 -10.33 3.38 -6.10
CA ILE A 305 -9.30 2.70 -5.31
C ILE A 305 -9.31 3.30 -3.91
N THR A 306 -9.82 2.54 -2.95
CA THR A 306 -9.70 2.88 -1.53
C THR A 306 -8.38 2.32 -1.02
N GLY A 307 -7.48 3.19 -0.55
CA GLY A 307 -6.15 2.80 -0.13
C GLY A 307 -6.02 2.67 1.39
N LEU A 308 -5.60 1.50 1.88
CA LEU A 308 -5.18 1.27 3.26
C LEU A 308 -3.67 1.08 3.30
N TYR A 309 -2.96 2.05 3.88
CA TYR A 309 -1.50 2.07 3.89
C TYR A 309 -1.00 1.88 5.31
N THR A 310 -0.30 0.77 5.58
CA THR A 310 0.28 0.58 6.90
C THR A 310 1.59 1.36 7.03
N VAL A 311 1.76 1.97 8.19
CA VAL A 311 2.97 2.72 8.57
C VAL A 311 3.47 2.14 9.88
N LEU A 312 4.70 1.64 9.86
CA LEU A 312 5.35 1.12 11.07
C LEU A 312 5.89 2.30 11.88
N VAL A 313 5.48 2.38 13.12
CA VAL A 313 5.90 3.43 14.06
C VAL A 313 6.87 2.82 15.06
N ASP A 314 8.17 3.13 14.90
CA ASP A 314 9.19 2.61 15.78
C ASP A 314 9.17 3.34 17.14
N GLY A 315 9.07 2.56 18.23
CA GLY A 315 9.09 3.11 19.59
C GLY A 315 7.93 4.04 19.93
N ASP A 316 6.80 3.91 19.19
CA ASP A 316 5.62 4.78 19.32
C ASP A 316 5.92 6.28 19.05
N ASP A 317 6.97 6.58 18.25
CA ASP A 317 7.37 7.93 17.84
C ASP A 317 6.59 8.37 16.57
N PHE A 318 5.42 8.95 16.78
CA PHE A 318 4.58 9.49 15.69
C PHE A 318 5.16 10.74 14.98
N ASN A 319 6.28 11.27 15.45
CA ASN A 319 6.99 12.39 14.83
C ASN A 319 8.13 11.92 13.92
N GLU A 320 8.20 10.63 13.64
CA GLU A 320 9.12 10.11 12.62
C GLU A 320 8.80 10.72 11.24
N PRO A 321 9.79 11.13 10.44
CA PRO A 321 9.57 11.83 9.17
C PRO A 321 8.64 11.12 8.19
N ILE A 322 8.73 9.79 8.08
CA ILE A 322 7.86 9.00 7.19
C ILE A 322 6.43 8.99 7.73
N THR A 323 6.26 8.81 9.03
CA THR A 323 4.97 8.82 9.72
C THR A 323 4.27 10.17 9.56
N ASP A 324 4.99 11.27 9.79
CA ASP A 324 4.44 12.62 9.65
C ASP A 324 4.11 12.96 8.18
N THR A 325 4.99 12.61 7.25
CA THR A 325 4.74 12.79 5.81
C THR A 325 3.50 12.01 5.36
N ALA A 326 3.39 10.73 5.72
CA ALA A 326 2.22 9.92 5.38
C ALA A 326 0.92 10.53 5.94
N ARG A 327 0.95 10.95 7.21
CA ARG A 327 -0.19 11.58 7.90
C ARG A 327 -0.64 12.89 7.25
N SER A 328 0.28 13.66 6.68
CA SER A 328 -0.03 14.92 5.98
C SER A 328 -0.74 14.71 4.64
N ILE A 329 -0.45 13.60 3.94
CA ILE A 329 -0.98 13.30 2.60
C ILE A 329 -2.31 12.55 2.68
N LEU A 330 -2.46 11.64 3.65
CA LEU A 330 -3.60 10.75 3.77
C LEU A 330 -4.86 11.47 4.27
N ASP A 331 -6.03 10.93 3.92
CA ASP A 331 -7.35 11.48 4.24
C ASP A 331 -7.88 11.03 5.61
N GLY A 332 -7.06 10.37 6.40
CA GLY A 332 -7.36 9.89 7.75
C GLY A 332 -6.36 8.84 8.21
N HIS A 333 -6.53 8.40 9.45
CA HIS A 333 -5.67 7.37 10.02
C HIS A 333 -6.36 6.56 11.11
N ILE A 334 -5.96 5.30 11.22
CA ILE A 334 -6.31 4.35 12.27
C ILE A 334 -5.04 4.09 13.09
N MET A 335 -5.11 4.36 14.39
CA MET A 335 -4.00 4.14 15.32
C MET A 335 -4.20 2.84 16.06
N LEU A 336 -3.19 1.96 16.03
CA LEU A 336 -3.18 0.74 16.85
C LEU A 336 -2.31 0.95 18.08
N ASP A 337 -2.92 0.76 19.26
CA ASP A 337 -2.23 0.94 20.55
C ASP A 337 -1.89 -0.42 21.19
N ARG A 338 -0.61 -0.61 21.50
CA ARG A 338 -0.10 -1.79 22.23
C ARG A 338 -0.73 -1.94 23.61
N LYS A 339 -1.07 -0.84 24.28
CA LYS A 339 -1.71 -0.87 25.60
C LYS A 339 -3.09 -1.54 25.56
N LEU A 340 -3.86 -1.32 24.49
CA LEU A 340 -5.12 -2.02 24.26
C LEU A 340 -4.89 -3.52 24.06
N GLY A 341 -3.88 -3.89 23.27
CA GLY A 341 -3.48 -5.29 23.09
C GLY A 341 -3.10 -5.96 24.41
N HIS A 342 -2.38 -5.28 25.30
CA HIS A 342 -2.06 -5.80 26.64
C HIS A 342 -3.29 -6.01 27.53
N LYS A 343 -4.36 -5.24 27.30
CA LYS A 343 -5.67 -5.41 27.97
C LYS A 343 -6.54 -6.47 27.29
N ASN A 344 -6.03 -7.21 26.30
CA ASN A 344 -6.77 -8.16 25.46
C ASN A 344 -7.96 -7.51 24.72
N HIS A 345 -7.85 -6.24 24.39
CA HIS A 345 -8.82 -5.48 23.63
C HIS A 345 -8.44 -5.55 22.14
N TYR A 346 -9.15 -6.36 21.36
CA TYR A 346 -8.91 -6.54 19.91
C TYR A 346 -10.18 -6.31 19.09
N PRO A 347 -10.05 -5.64 17.91
CA PRO A 347 -8.82 -5.04 17.39
C PRO A 347 -8.31 -3.91 18.28
N ALA A 348 -6.99 -3.76 18.38
CA ALA A 348 -6.33 -2.81 19.29
C ALA A 348 -6.38 -1.36 18.76
N ILE A 349 -7.54 -0.90 18.30
CA ILE A 349 -7.75 0.41 17.67
C ILE A 349 -7.99 1.48 18.73
N ASP A 350 -7.11 2.48 18.79
CA ASP A 350 -7.35 3.69 19.57
C ASP A 350 -8.27 4.64 18.77
N VAL A 351 -9.55 4.58 19.05
CA VAL A 351 -10.57 5.38 18.35
C VAL A 351 -10.52 6.86 18.70
N LEU A 352 -9.89 7.24 19.82
CA LEU A 352 -9.74 8.65 20.20
C LEU A 352 -8.61 9.32 19.41
N GLN A 353 -7.55 8.58 19.10
CA GLN A 353 -6.44 9.06 18.30
C GLN A 353 -6.64 8.80 16.78
N SER A 354 -7.72 8.13 16.40
CA SER A 354 -8.03 7.81 15.00
C SER A 354 -9.03 8.79 14.41
N ILE A 355 -8.87 9.10 13.11
CA ILE A 355 -9.72 10.04 12.41
C ILE A 355 -9.95 9.64 10.95
N SER A 356 -11.19 9.78 10.47
CA SER A 356 -11.53 9.87 9.06
C SER A 356 -11.98 11.30 8.74
N ARG A 357 -11.24 11.97 7.86
CA ARG A 357 -11.58 13.34 7.43
C ARG A 357 -12.84 13.36 6.58
N VAL A 358 -13.21 12.25 5.98
CA VAL A 358 -14.35 12.11 5.07
C VAL A 358 -15.64 11.75 5.81
N MET A 359 -15.56 11.11 6.99
CA MET A 359 -16.73 10.68 7.77
C MET A 359 -17.77 11.79 7.97
N SER A 360 -17.32 13.01 8.17
CA SER A 360 -18.26 14.16 8.36
C SER A 360 -19.14 14.44 7.15
N ALA A 361 -18.68 14.08 5.95
CA ALA A 361 -19.40 14.26 4.69
C ALA A 361 -20.32 13.08 4.32
N ILE A 362 -19.88 11.85 4.62
CA ILE A 362 -20.56 10.62 4.15
C ILE A 362 -21.48 9.97 5.19
N ALA A 363 -21.24 10.19 6.50
CA ALA A 363 -22.08 9.61 7.56
C ALA A 363 -23.35 10.43 7.80
N THR A 364 -24.45 9.72 8.16
CA THR A 364 -25.72 10.37 8.54
C THR A 364 -25.56 11.18 9.82
N LYS A 365 -26.52 12.09 10.06
CA LYS A 365 -26.52 12.91 11.29
C LYS A 365 -26.66 12.05 12.54
N GLU A 366 -27.49 11.00 12.48
CA GLU A 366 -27.71 10.07 13.59
C GLU A 366 -26.45 9.28 13.90
N HIS A 367 -25.82 8.71 12.88
CA HIS A 367 -24.53 8.00 13.02
C HIS A 367 -23.46 8.90 13.66
N LYS A 368 -23.29 10.14 13.18
CA LYS A 368 -22.33 11.10 13.76
C LYS A 368 -22.61 11.41 15.22
N ASN A 369 -23.88 11.52 15.59
CA ASN A 369 -24.27 11.76 17.00
C ASN A 369 -23.91 10.56 17.88
N LEU A 370 -24.21 9.32 17.45
CA LEU A 370 -23.90 8.11 18.19
C LEU A 370 -22.38 7.94 18.34
N ALA A 371 -21.62 8.11 17.25
CA ALA A 371 -20.17 8.07 17.27
C ALA A 371 -19.56 9.13 18.22
N GLY A 372 -20.09 10.35 18.18
CA GLY A 372 -19.69 11.45 19.09
C GLY A 372 -19.96 11.12 20.56
N ARG A 373 -21.14 10.56 20.87
CA ARG A 373 -21.47 10.12 22.24
C ARG A 373 -20.52 9.04 22.74
N LEU A 374 -20.23 8.02 21.90
CA LEU A 374 -19.31 6.95 22.29
C LEU A 374 -17.90 7.49 22.56
N LYS A 375 -17.36 8.32 21.66
CA LYS A 375 -16.06 8.96 21.84
C LYS A 375 -16.01 9.81 23.10
N ASN A 376 -17.08 10.54 23.41
CA ASN A 376 -17.15 11.35 24.63
C ASN A 376 -17.14 10.48 25.90
N VAL A 377 -17.94 9.41 25.96
CA VAL A 377 -17.92 8.45 27.09
C VAL A 377 -16.52 7.86 27.28
N LEU A 378 -15.88 7.43 26.20
CA LEU A 378 -14.54 6.85 26.26
C LEU A 378 -13.49 7.87 26.71
N ALA A 379 -13.54 9.10 26.20
CA ALA A 379 -12.62 10.17 26.59
C ALA A 379 -12.77 10.53 28.08
N THR A 380 -14.02 10.74 28.55
CA THR A 380 -14.31 11.06 29.94
C THR A 380 -13.84 9.94 30.89
N TYR A 381 -14.08 8.67 30.51
CA TYR A 381 -13.61 7.53 31.30
C TYR A 381 -12.08 7.48 31.35
N THR A 382 -11.40 7.64 30.20
CA THR A 382 -9.95 7.59 30.10
C THR A 382 -9.28 8.69 30.95
N GLU A 383 -9.84 9.91 30.95
CA GLU A 383 -9.35 11.01 31.78
C GLU A 383 -9.52 10.73 33.28
N ALA A 384 -10.56 10.01 33.69
CA ALA A 384 -10.87 9.68 35.05
C ALA A 384 -10.29 8.31 35.51
N GLU A 385 -9.74 7.50 34.62
CA GLU A 385 -9.35 6.09 34.86
C GLU A 385 -8.39 5.98 36.08
N ASP A 386 -7.41 6.85 36.17
CA ASP A 386 -6.46 6.81 37.27
C ASP A 386 -7.13 7.11 38.62
N LEU A 387 -8.03 8.11 38.66
CA LEU A 387 -8.76 8.48 39.88
C LEU A 387 -9.71 7.36 40.32
N ILE A 388 -10.31 6.67 39.39
CA ILE A 388 -11.21 5.54 39.63
C ILE A 388 -10.42 4.36 40.18
N ASN A 389 -9.28 4.02 39.56
CA ASN A 389 -8.45 2.87 39.90
C ASN A 389 -7.83 2.99 41.31
N ILE A 390 -7.42 4.20 41.73
CA ILE A 390 -6.89 4.43 43.07
C ILE A 390 -7.97 4.67 44.12
N GLY A 391 -9.27 4.62 43.74
CA GLY A 391 -10.39 4.82 44.65
C GLY A 391 -10.59 6.26 45.12
N ALA A 392 -9.98 7.24 44.45
CA ALA A 392 -10.11 8.67 44.82
C ALA A 392 -11.40 9.30 44.28
N TYR A 393 -12.03 8.70 43.23
CA TYR A 393 -13.29 9.16 42.72
C TYR A 393 -14.47 8.71 43.59
N LYS A 394 -15.39 9.63 43.88
CA LYS A 394 -16.65 9.33 44.61
C LYS A 394 -17.83 9.45 43.68
N ASN A 395 -18.65 8.41 43.57
CA ASN A 395 -19.88 8.43 42.81
C ASN A 395 -20.79 9.61 43.22
N GLY A 396 -21.38 10.29 42.24
CA GLY A 396 -22.22 11.46 42.44
C GLY A 396 -21.46 12.78 42.45
N SER A 397 -20.12 12.79 42.38
CA SER A 397 -19.32 14.01 42.33
C SER A 397 -19.27 14.67 40.94
N ASN A 398 -19.43 13.87 39.89
CA ASN A 398 -19.49 14.36 38.49
C ASN A 398 -20.40 13.44 37.68
N GLN A 399 -21.48 14.03 37.10
CA GLN A 399 -22.49 13.28 36.35
C GLN A 399 -21.92 12.64 35.07
N ASP A 400 -20.98 13.30 34.39
CA ASP A 400 -20.39 12.80 33.14
C ASP A 400 -19.50 11.58 33.42
N ILE A 401 -18.72 11.63 34.51
CA ILE A 401 -17.87 10.49 34.91
C ILE A 401 -18.75 9.32 35.39
N ASP A 402 -19.80 9.56 36.17
CA ASP A 402 -20.74 8.51 36.58
C ASP A 402 -21.39 7.83 35.38
N TYR A 403 -21.81 8.62 34.39
CA TYR A 403 -22.36 8.11 33.13
C TYR A 403 -21.30 7.29 32.33
N ALA A 404 -20.07 7.79 32.27
CA ALA A 404 -18.98 7.07 31.60
C ALA A 404 -18.67 5.72 32.29
N ILE A 405 -18.63 5.67 33.62
CA ILE A 405 -18.46 4.45 34.41
C ILE A 405 -19.59 3.44 34.12
N GLN A 406 -20.83 3.92 34.00
CA GLN A 406 -21.97 3.07 33.71
C GLN A 406 -21.91 2.45 32.30
N LYS A 407 -21.45 3.22 31.30
CA LYS A 407 -21.49 2.82 29.88
C LYS A 407 -20.19 2.17 29.36
N ILE A 408 -19.05 2.32 30.05
CA ILE A 408 -17.74 1.86 29.55
C ILE A 408 -17.71 0.36 29.21
N GLY A 409 -18.44 -0.47 29.95
CA GLY A 409 -18.52 -1.90 29.66
C GLY A 409 -19.17 -2.18 28.31
N ALA A 410 -20.28 -1.52 27.99
CA ALA A 410 -20.95 -1.63 26.71
C ALA A 410 -20.11 -1.05 25.55
N VAL A 411 -19.44 0.07 25.80
CA VAL A 411 -18.50 0.69 24.84
C VAL A 411 -17.38 -0.27 24.48
N ASN A 412 -16.70 -0.86 25.47
CA ASN A 412 -15.61 -1.81 25.21
C ASN A 412 -16.11 -3.07 24.49
N SER A 413 -17.32 -3.56 24.83
CA SER A 413 -17.94 -4.69 24.13
C SER A 413 -18.23 -4.38 22.66
N PHE A 414 -18.64 -3.16 22.34
CA PHE A 414 -18.81 -2.71 20.97
C PHE A 414 -17.49 -2.62 20.21
N LEU A 415 -16.44 -2.05 20.83
CA LEU A 415 -15.13 -1.86 20.23
C LEU A 415 -14.39 -3.18 19.98
N CYS A 416 -14.65 -4.21 20.76
CA CYS A 416 -14.05 -5.53 20.57
C CYS A 416 -14.83 -6.33 19.52
N GLN A 417 -14.08 -7.07 18.68
CA GLN A 417 -14.62 -7.94 17.65
C GLN A 417 -13.71 -9.14 17.43
N GLY A 418 -14.29 -10.35 17.42
CA GLY A 418 -13.57 -11.56 17.05
C GLY A 418 -13.16 -11.57 15.58
N THR A 419 -12.08 -12.26 15.26
CA THR A 419 -11.56 -12.33 13.89
C THR A 419 -12.51 -12.99 12.89
N ASP A 420 -13.40 -13.85 13.38
CA ASP A 420 -14.36 -14.61 12.57
C ASP A 420 -15.77 -13.99 12.58
N GLU A 421 -15.96 -12.92 13.36
CA GLU A 421 -17.23 -12.20 13.40
C GLU A 421 -17.37 -11.30 12.16
N LYS A 422 -18.53 -11.42 11.50
CA LYS A 422 -18.90 -10.61 10.34
C LYS A 422 -20.21 -9.90 10.64
N PHE A 423 -20.25 -8.61 10.38
CA PHE A 423 -21.43 -7.77 10.53
C PHE A 423 -21.66 -6.98 9.24
N SER A 424 -22.92 -6.71 8.91
CA SER A 424 -23.25 -5.71 7.90
C SER A 424 -23.14 -4.31 8.50
N PHE A 425 -22.99 -3.30 7.66
CA PHE A 425 -22.90 -1.91 8.11
C PHE A 425 -24.11 -1.47 8.93
N GLU A 426 -25.30 -1.94 8.52
CA GLU A 426 -26.56 -1.69 9.22
C GLU A 426 -26.57 -2.33 10.62
N GLU A 427 -26.15 -3.58 10.74
CA GLU A 427 -26.04 -4.28 12.03
C GLU A 427 -25.02 -3.61 12.96
N GLU A 428 -23.91 -3.10 12.42
CA GLU A 428 -22.91 -2.36 13.20
C GLU A 428 -23.49 -1.05 13.77
N LEU A 429 -24.29 -0.33 12.98
CA LEU A 429 -24.96 0.87 13.45
C LEU A 429 -26.04 0.58 14.51
N GLU A 430 -26.81 -0.49 14.35
CA GLU A 430 -27.76 -0.96 15.37
C GLU A 430 -27.05 -1.34 16.68
N LEU A 431 -25.89 -2.01 16.58
CA LEU A 431 -25.08 -2.34 17.76
C LEU A 431 -24.53 -1.08 18.43
N LEU A 432 -24.14 -0.05 17.65
CA LEU A 432 -23.71 1.24 18.17
C LEU A 432 -24.85 1.96 18.93
N GLU A 433 -26.08 1.90 18.42
CA GLU A 433 -27.26 2.47 19.07
C GLU A 433 -27.54 1.77 20.40
N LYS A 434 -27.51 0.44 20.43
CA LYS A 434 -27.75 -0.39 21.63
C LYS A 434 -26.78 -0.10 22.78
N VAL A 435 -25.58 0.47 22.53
CA VAL A 435 -24.66 0.91 23.60
C VAL A 435 -25.34 1.96 24.50
N PHE A 436 -26.28 2.72 23.96
CA PHE A 436 -26.91 3.86 24.63
C PHE A 436 -28.36 3.63 25.08
N GLU A 437 -28.94 2.52 24.74
CA GLU A 437 -30.19 2.04 25.33
C GLU A 437 -29.95 1.54 26.77
#